data_20b0cf1e36fe9ce4f0c0865e5e63bd59
#
_entry.id   20b0cf1e36fe9ce4f0c0865e5e63bd59
#
_cell.length_a   1.000
_cell.length_b   1.000
_cell.length_c   1.000
_cell.angle_alpha   90.00
_cell.angle_beta   90.00
_cell.angle_gamma   90.00
#
_symmetry.space_group_name_H-M   'P 1'
#
loop_
_entity.id
_entity.type
_entity.pdbx_description
1 polymer ?
#
loop_
_entity_poly.entity_id
_entity_poly.type
_entity_poly.pdbx_seq_one_letter_code
_entity_poly.pdbx_strand_id
1 'polypeptide(L)'
;MTPTEPLDASESLQWGDQFLLGYTPIDEVHQEFVDLTGQMQRAADAALPALLAEFTVHLKHHFEMENEWMLSTEFPPRECHMDEHAAVLQSVQEVQALLAQGNVAICRDLVEHLAQWFPQHADQLDSALAHWMFSRTMGGKPVVLRRGLSLR
;
A
#
# COMPACT_ATOMS: atom_id res chain seq x y z
N MET A 1 -9.96 -11.82 26.44
CA MET A 1 -9.86 -11.17 25.11
C MET A 1 -10.67 -11.96 24.11
N THR A 2 -11.75 -11.40 23.61
CA THR A 2 -12.51 -12.04 22.54
C THR A 2 -11.71 -11.98 21.26
N PRO A 3 -11.58 -13.09 20.50
CA PRO A 3 -10.92 -13.04 19.19
C PRO A 3 -11.67 -12.03 18.29
N THR A 4 -10.94 -11.14 17.67
CA THR A 4 -11.52 -10.25 16.67
C THR A 4 -11.91 -11.10 15.46
N GLU A 5 -13.18 -11.13 15.12
CA GLU A 5 -13.62 -11.82 13.91
C GLU A 5 -13.05 -11.12 12.67
N PRO A 6 -12.65 -11.89 11.64
CA PRO A 6 -12.22 -11.29 10.38
C PRO A 6 -13.35 -10.47 9.76
N LEU A 7 -13.00 -9.33 9.16
CA LEU A 7 -13.95 -8.51 8.42
C LEU A 7 -14.46 -9.27 7.19
N ASP A 8 -15.72 -9.04 6.83
CA ASP A 8 -16.24 -9.56 5.59
C ASP A 8 -15.70 -8.77 4.39
N ALA A 9 -15.96 -9.25 3.17
CA ALA A 9 -15.42 -8.64 1.96
C ALA A 9 -15.90 -7.20 1.73
N SER A 10 -17.07 -6.80 2.30
CA SER A 10 -17.61 -5.44 2.13
C SER A 10 -16.95 -4.43 3.05
N GLU A 11 -16.34 -4.88 4.16
CA GLU A 11 -15.71 -4.02 5.17
C GLU A 11 -14.19 -3.94 4.98
N SER A 12 -13.58 -4.86 4.23
CA SER A 12 -12.15 -4.87 3.98
C SER A 12 -11.75 -3.92 2.85
N LEU A 13 -10.48 -3.54 2.84
CA LEU A 13 -9.91 -2.74 1.76
C LEU A 13 -10.01 -3.51 0.44
N GLN A 14 -10.55 -2.88 -0.59
CA GLN A 14 -10.75 -3.48 -1.91
C GLN A 14 -10.26 -2.55 -3.00
N TRP A 15 -9.62 -3.13 -4.02
CA TRP A 15 -9.21 -2.37 -5.18
C TRP A 15 -10.42 -1.84 -5.95
N GLY A 16 -10.29 -0.62 -6.46
CA GLY A 16 -11.29 0.03 -7.29
C GLY A 16 -10.71 1.22 -8.03
N ASP A 17 -11.48 1.78 -8.93
CA ASP A 17 -11.07 2.87 -9.80
C ASP A 17 -10.63 4.12 -9.02
N GLN A 18 -11.09 4.28 -7.78
CA GLN A 18 -10.69 5.40 -6.91
C GLN A 18 -9.19 5.41 -6.58
N PHE A 19 -8.50 4.27 -6.71
CA PHE A 19 -7.07 4.17 -6.44
C PHE A 19 -6.20 4.37 -7.68
N LEU A 20 -6.78 4.47 -8.87
CA LEU A 20 -6.03 4.64 -10.11
C LEU A 20 -5.33 6.00 -10.12
N LEU A 21 -4.02 5.98 -10.38
CA LEU A 21 -3.20 7.19 -10.52
C LEU A 21 -2.81 7.46 -11.97
N GLY A 22 -3.03 6.51 -12.87
CA GLY A 22 -2.82 6.67 -14.31
C GLY A 22 -1.41 6.33 -14.80
N TYR A 23 -0.54 5.84 -13.92
CA TYR A 23 0.77 5.29 -14.27
C TYR A 23 0.79 3.81 -13.93
N THR A 24 0.72 2.97 -14.95
CA THR A 24 0.49 1.53 -14.81
C THR A 24 1.44 0.83 -13.83
N PRO A 25 2.77 1.07 -13.86
CA PRO A 25 3.66 0.39 -12.90
C PRO A 25 3.33 0.67 -11.44
N ILE A 26 2.88 1.88 -11.10
CA ILE A 26 2.42 2.23 -9.75
C ILE A 26 1.08 1.57 -9.47
N ASP A 27 0.14 1.65 -10.39
CA ASP A 27 -1.20 1.09 -10.21
C ASP A 27 -1.16 -0.42 -9.97
N GLU A 28 -0.27 -1.13 -10.65
CA GLU A 28 -0.09 -2.58 -10.46
C GLU A 28 0.39 -2.94 -9.05
N VAL A 29 1.40 -2.26 -8.53
CA VAL A 29 1.91 -2.53 -7.17
C VAL A 29 0.92 -2.08 -6.10
N HIS A 30 0.16 -1.02 -6.36
CA HIS A 30 -0.91 -0.58 -5.47
C HIS A 30 -2.05 -1.60 -5.40
N GLN A 31 -2.40 -2.20 -6.53
CA GLN A 31 -3.41 -3.27 -6.54
C GLN A 31 -2.96 -4.46 -5.69
N GLU A 32 -1.70 -4.89 -5.82
CA GLU A 32 -1.15 -5.95 -4.98
C GLU A 32 -1.20 -5.59 -3.48
N PHE A 33 -0.83 -4.35 -3.14
CA PHE A 33 -0.89 -3.87 -1.76
C PHE A 33 -2.31 -3.96 -1.20
N VAL A 34 -3.27 -3.45 -1.95
CA VAL A 34 -4.70 -3.46 -1.55
C VAL A 34 -5.22 -4.88 -1.41
N ASP A 35 -4.91 -5.75 -2.37
CA ASP A 35 -5.37 -7.14 -2.36
C ASP A 35 -4.79 -7.90 -1.16
N LEU A 36 -3.50 -7.77 -0.88
CA LEU A 36 -2.86 -8.43 0.26
C LEU A 36 -3.36 -7.89 1.60
N THR A 37 -3.54 -6.57 1.71
CA THR A 37 -4.09 -5.96 2.92
C THR A 37 -5.51 -6.46 3.17
N GLY A 38 -6.35 -6.50 2.14
CA GLY A 38 -7.70 -7.03 2.23
C GLY A 38 -7.74 -8.50 2.62
N GLN A 39 -6.83 -9.33 2.07
CA GLN A 39 -6.71 -10.73 2.46
C GLN A 39 -6.38 -10.88 3.95
N MET A 40 -5.44 -10.07 4.47
CA MET A 40 -5.09 -10.10 5.89
C MET A 40 -6.26 -9.67 6.77
N GLN A 41 -7.04 -8.67 6.34
CA GLN A 41 -8.23 -8.24 7.07
C GLN A 41 -9.28 -9.35 7.21
N ARG A 42 -9.43 -10.18 6.18
CA ARG A 42 -10.41 -11.27 6.12
C ARG A 42 -9.89 -12.61 6.64
N ALA A 43 -8.59 -12.72 6.88
CA ALA A 43 -7.95 -13.98 7.22
C ALA A 43 -8.24 -14.42 8.65
N ALA A 44 -8.28 -15.74 8.88
CA ALA A 44 -8.20 -16.30 10.22
C ALA A 44 -6.81 -16.05 10.81
N ASP A 45 -6.72 -16.02 12.14
CA ASP A 45 -5.46 -15.75 12.85
C ASP A 45 -4.31 -16.65 12.40
N ALA A 46 -4.59 -17.94 12.17
CA ALA A 46 -3.58 -18.92 11.76
C ALA A 46 -2.95 -18.63 10.39
N ALA A 47 -3.64 -17.89 9.52
CA ALA A 47 -3.14 -17.54 8.18
C ALA A 47 -2.29 -16.27 8.19
N LEU A 48 -2.32 -15.45 9.23
CA LEU A 48 -1.65 -14.17 9.28
C LEU A 48 -0.11 -14.26 9.16
N PRO A 49 0.59 -15.21 9.78
CA PRO A 49 2.05 -15.27 9.64
C PRO A 49 2.51 -15.43 8.19
N ALA A 50 1.88 -16.30 7.42
CA ALA A 50 2.22 -16.52 6.01
C ALA A 50 1.84 -15.32 5.14
N LEU A 51 0.67 -14.73 5.38
CA LEU A 51 0.21 -13.55 4.64
C LEU A 51 1.07 -12.32 4.94
N LEU A 52 1.46 -12.11 6.21
CA LEU A 52 2.34 -10.99 6.56
C LEU A 52 3.74 -11.18 5.96
N ALA A 53 4.24 -12.39 5.88
CA ALA A 53 5.51 -12.68 5.22
C ALA A 53 5.45 -12.33 3.73
N GLU A 54 4.38 -12.74 3.04
CA GLU A 54 4.14 -12.41 1.64
C GLU A 54 3.99 -10.89 1.44
N PHE A 55 3.23 -10.24 2.31
CA PHE A 55 3.05 -8.79 2.30
C PHE A 55 4.39 -8.06 2.48
N THR A 56 5.25 -8.53 3.38
CA THR A 56 6.56 -7.91 3.63
C THR A 56 7.46 -7.99 2.40
N VAL A 57 7.47 -9.12 1.69
CA VAL A 57 8.21 -9.27 0.42
C VAL A 57 7.69 -8.28 -0.62
N HIS A 58 6.38 -8.19 -0.78
CA HIS A 58 5.74 -7.23 -1.67
C HIS A 58 6.12 -5.80 -1.31
N LEU A 59 6.03 -5.44 -0.03
CA LEU A 59 6.28 -4.09 0.45
C LEU A 59 7.71 -3.63 0.18
N LYS A 60 8.69 -4.49 0.40
CA LYS A 60 10.09 -4.21 0.10
C LYS A 60 10.29 -3.91 -1.38
N HIS A 61 9.78 -4.78 -2.24
CA HIS A 61 9.87 -4.60 -3.70
C HIS A 61 9.18 -3.31 -4.15
N HIS A 62 7.99 -3.05 -3.65
CA HIS A 62 7.18 -1.88 -3.95
C HIS A 62 7.93 -0.59 -3.57
N PHE A 63 8.41 -0.50 -2.34
CA PHE A 63 9.10 0.71 -1.87
C PHE A 63 10.47 0.89 -2.52
N GLU A 64 11.21 -0.18 -2.74
CA GLU A 64 12.50 -0.12 -3.46
C GLU A 64 12.33 0.38 -4.89
N MET A 65 11.31 -0.07 -5.59
CA MET A 65 11.00 0.36 -6.95
C MET A 65 10.68 1.85 -6.99
N GLU A 66 9.80 2.33 -6.11
CA GLU A 66 9.45 3.75 -6.05
C GLU A 66 10.64 4.61 -5.62
N ASN A 67 11.42 4.15 -4.62
CA ASN A 67 12.62 4.85 -4.16
C ASN A 67 13.66 4.98 -5.30
N GLU A 68 13.86 3.93 -6.08
CA GLU A 68 14.75 3.94 -7.24
C GLU A 68 14.30 4.99 -8.27
N TRP A 69 13.01 5.04 -8.58
CA TRP A 69 12.47 6.06 -9.48
C TRP A 69 12.72 7.48 -8.95
N MET A 70 12.48 7.67 -7.66
CA MET A 70 12.67 9.00 -7.04
C MET A 70 14.13 9.43 -7.05
N LEU A 71 15.06 8.51 -6.78
CA LEU A 71 16.49 8.80 -6.77
C LEU A 71 17.04 9.00 -8.19
N SER A 72 16.71 8.11 -9.12
CA SER A 72 17.25 8.15 -10.49
C SER A 72 16.73 9.35 -11.28
N THR A 73 15.55 9.85 -10.96
CA THR A 73 14.94 11.00 -11.64
C THR A 73 15.08 12.31 -10.87
N GLU A 74 15.75 12.28 -9.72
CA GLU A 74 15.90 13.44 -8.82
C GLU A 74 14.56 14.09 -8.46
N PHE A 75 13.58 13.25 -8.13
CA PHE A 75 12.24 13.71 -7.71
C PHE A 75 12.36 14.63 -6.50
N PRO A 76 11.87 15.91 -6.59
CA PRO A 76 12.15 16.88 -5.54
C PRO A 76 11.69 16.52 -4.14
N PRO A 77 10.45 16.00 -3.90
CA PRO A 77 10.03 15.66 -2.54
C PRO A 77 10.40 14.24 -2.10
N ARG A 78 11.44 13.63 -2.66
CA ARG A 78 11.81 12.23 -2.41
C ARG A 78 12.15 11.91 -0.98
N GLU A 79 12.81 12.82 -0.26
CA GLU A 79 13.25 12.53 1.11
C GLU A 79 12.08 12.22 2.04
N CYS A 80 11.06 13.05 2.02
CA CYS A 80 9.86 12.87 2.83
C CYS A 80 9.13 11.56 2.46
N HIS A 81 9.01 11.28 1.17
CA HIS A 81 8.36 10.07 0.65
C HIS A 81 9.13 8.81 1.07
N MET A 82 10.46 8.82 0.89
CA MET A 82 11.32 7.69 1.26
C MET A 82 11.35 7.47 2.78
N ASP A 83 11.31 8.53 3.58
CA ASP A 83 11.24 8.43 5.05
C ASP A 83 9.95 7.77 5.50
N GLU A 84 8.84 8.07 4.84
CA GLU A 84 7.55 7.43 5.13
C GLU A 84 7.58 5.94 4.78
N HIS A 85 8.18 5.57 3.64
CA HIS A 85 8.40 4.17 3.27
C HIS A 85 9.23 3.43 4.34
N ALA A 86 10.32 4.03 4.79
CA ALA A 86 11.20 3.43 5.79
C ALA A 86 10.47 3.20 7.11
N ALA A 87 9.68 4.17 7.56
CA ALA A 87 8.92 4.07 8.80
C ALA A 87 7.88 2.94 8.74
N VAL A 88 7.14 2.83 7.63
CA VAL A 88 6.15 1.77 7.45
C VAL A 88 6.81 0.40 7.42
N LEU A 89 7.90 0.25 6.66
CA LEU A 89 8.62 -1.02 6.56
C LEU A 89 9.16 -1.45 7.93
N GLN A 90 9.71 -0.53 8.70
CA GLN A 90 10.19 -0.80 10.06
C GLN A 90 9.06 -1.31 10.94
N SER A 91 7.91 -0.66 10.93
CA SER A 91 6.73 -1.09 11.70
C SER A 91 6.28 -2.50 11.31
N VAL A 92 6.26 -2.81 10.02
CA VAL A 92 5.88 -4.15 9.54
C VAL A 92 6.86 -5.20 10.03
N GLN A 93 8.15 -4.93 9.98
CA GLN A 93 9.19 -5.86 10.44
C GLN A 93 9.12 -6.09 11.95
N GLU A 94 8.88 -5.06 12.73
CA GLU A 94 8.70 -5.17 14.18
C GLU A 94 7.48 -6.03 14.53
N VAL A 95 6.37 -5.80 13.85
CA VAL A 95 5.14 -6.58 14.05
C VAL A 95 5.33 -8.03 13.60
N GLN A 96 6.08 -8.26 12.53
CA GLN A 96 6.39 -9.61 12.07
C GLN A 96 7.10 -10.42 13.16
N ALA A 97 8.07 -9.81 13.85
CA ALA A 97 8.78 -10.45 14.98
C ALA A 97 7.82 -10.73 16.15
N LEU A 98 6.94 -9.79 16.48
CA LEU A 98 5.98 -9.97 17.58
C LEU A 98 4.91 -11.03 17.24
N LEU A 99 4.47 -11.08 15.99
CA LEU A 99 3.54 -12.12 15.53
C LEU A 99 4.16 -13.51 15.64
N ALA A 100 5.45 -13.65 15.34
CA ALA A 100 6.18 -14.91 15.51
C ALA A 100 6.22 -15.37 16.97
N GLN A 101 6.07 -14.44 17.91
CA GLN A 101 5.96 -14.74 19.35
C GLN A 101 4.51 -14.98 19.81
N GLY A 102 3.56 -14.97 18.88
CA GLY A 102 2.14 -15.21 19.16
C GLY A 102 1.29 -13.98 19.39
N ASN A 103 1.82 -12.76 19.18
CA ASN A 103 1.04 -11.54 19.37
C ASN A 103 0.20 -11.23 18.12
N VAL A 104 -0.96 -11.88 18.03
CA VAL A 104 -1.88 -11.70 16.90
C VAL A 104 -2.55 -10.32 16.94
N ALA A 105 -2.87 -9.81 18.12
CA ALA A 105 -3.56 -8.53 18.28
C ALA A 105 -2.78 -7.39 17.64
N ILE A 106 -1.46 -7.34 17.83
CA ILE A 106 -0.65 -6.27 17.22
C ILE A 106 -0.60 -6.37 15.69
N CYS A 107 -0.67 -7.60 15.16
CA CYS A 107 -0.76 -7.79 13.72
C CYS A 107 -2.09 -7.27 13.17
N ARG A 108 -3.20 -7.53 13.85
CA ARG A 108 -4.52 -6.99 13.48
C ARG A 108 -4.51 -5.46 13.50
N ASP A 109 -3.91 -4.86 14.51
CA ASP A 109 -3.78 -3.40 14.61
C ASP A 109 -2.95 -2.84 13.44
N LEU A 110 -1.84 -3.49 13.10
CA LEU A 110 -1.02 -3.09 11.95
C LEU A 110 -1.83 -3.11 10.65
N VAL A 111 -2.58 -4.18 10.41
CA VAL A 111 -3.38 -4.34 9.18
C VAL A 111 -4.41 -3.23 9.06
N GLU A 112 -5.08 -2.87 10.16
CA GLU A 112 -6.02 -1.76 10.17
C GLU A 112 -5.34 -0.41 9.92
N HIS A 113 -4.17 -0.19 10.50
CA HIS A 113 -3.37 1.00 10.24
C HIS A 113 -2.97 1.10 8.76
N LEU A 114 -2.55 -0.01 8.15
CA LEU A 114 -2.17 -0.05 6.74
C LEU A 114 -3.36 0.27 5.83
N ALA A 115 -4.53 -0.27 6.15
CA ALA A 115 -5.76 -0.02 5.40
C ALA A 115 -6.17 1.47 5.44
N GLN A 116 -5.92 2.14 6.54
CA GLN A 116 -6.19 3.57 6.71
C GLN A 116 -5.08 4.45 6.13
N TRP A 117 -3.83 4.03 6.26
CA TRP A 117 -2.66 4.77 5.78
C TRP A 117 -2.59 4.82 4.25
N PHE A 118 -2.91 3.71 3.58
CA PHE A 118 -2.69 3.59 2.14
C PHE A 118 -3.45 4.64 1.31
N PRO A 119 -4.76 4.88 1.51
CA PRO A 119 -5.46 5.86 0.67
C PRO A 119 -4.87 7.27 0.78
N GLN A 120 -4.44 7.68 1.96
CA GLN A 120 -3.84 9.00 2.18
C GLN A 120 -2.45 9.09 1.55
N HIS A 121 -1.61 8.07 1.74
CA HIS A 121 -0.26 8.01 1.16
C HIS A 121 -0.34 8.04 -0.38
N ALA A 122 -1.22 7.23 -0.96
CA ALA A 122 -1.41 7.18 -2.40
C ALA A 122 -1.88 8.54 -2.94
N ASP A 123 -2.85 9.16 -2.29
CA ASP A 123 -3.41 10.44 -2.74
C ASP A 123 -2.43 11.60 -2.57
N GLN A 124 -1.69 11.65 -1.46
CA GLN A 124 -0.82 12.78 -1.12
C GLN A 124 0.59 12.67 -1.70
N LEU A 125 1.16 11.46 -1.74
CA LEU A 125 2.56 11.26 -2.14
C LEU A 125 2.69 10.52 -3.48
N ASP A 126 2.03 9.38 -3.64
CA ASP A 126 2.18 8.57 -4.84
C ASP A 126 1.56 9.21 -6.07
N SER A 127 0.51 10.01 -5.91
CA SER A 127 -0.08 10.73 -7.04
C SER A 127 0.91 11.70 -7.68
N ALA A 128 1.69 12.42 -6.87
CA ALA A 128 2.73 13.31 -7.36
C ALA A 128 3.84 12.53 -8.09
N LEU A 129 4.25 11.38 -7.54
CA LEU A 129 5.25 10.52 -8.17
C LEU A 129 4.72 9.93 -9.48
N ALA A 130 3.46 9.50 -9.53
CA ALA A 130 2.84 8.99 -10.74
C ALA A 130 2.83 10.03 -11.87
N HIS A 131 2.44 11.27 -11.57
CA HIS A 131 2.48 12.38 -12.52
C HIS A 131 3.91 12.65 -13.01
N TRP A 132 4.87 12.68 -12.09
CA TRP A 132 6.28 12.90 -12.41
C TRP A 132 6.84 11.82 -13.35
N MET A 133 6.57 10.56 -13.03
CA MET A 133 7.04 9.42 -13.84
C MET A 133 6.34 9.36 -15.19
N PHE A 134 5.04 9.62 -15.23
CA PHE A 134 4.27 9.64 -16.48
C PHE A 134 4.83 10.71 -17.42
N SER A 135 5.07 11.92 -16.93
CA SER A 135 5.63 13.01 -17.73
C SER A 135 6.99 12.68 -18.32
N ARG A 136 7.85 11.96 -17.56
CA ARG A 136 9.19 11.58 -18.00
C ARG A 136 9.20 10.43 -18.99
N THR A 137 8.28 9.49 -18.87
CA THR A 137 8.26 8.27 -19.69
C THR A 137 7.29 8.36 -20.86
N MET A 138 6.13 9.01 -20.68
CA MET A 138 5.04 9.04 -21.66
C MET A 138 4.78 10.43 -22.24
N GLY A 139 5.28 11.48 -21.59
CA GLY A 139 4.98 12.88 -21.92
C GLY A 139 3.60 13.30 -21.43
N GLY A 140 3.46 14.57 -21.01
CA GLY A 140 2.19 15.13 -20.57
C GLY A 140 1.77 14.69 -19.17
N LYS A 141 0.46 14.67 -18.93
CA LYS A 141 -0.15 14.27 -17.65
C LYS A 141 -0.98 13.01 -17.82
N PRO A 142 -1.03 12.13 -16.80
CA PRO A 142 -1.89 10.95 -16.89
C PRO A 142 -3.36 11.36 -16.93
N VAL A 143 -4.14 10.61 -17.73
CA VAL A 143 -5.60 10.76 -17.80
C VAL A 143 -6.19 9.53 -17.12
N VAL A 144 -6.99 9.77 -16.10
CA VAL A 144 -7.67 8.70 -15.34
C VAL A 144 -9.16 8.83 -15.52
N LEU A 145 -9.78 7.78 -16.07
CA LEU A 145 -11.23 7.68 -16.17
C LEU A 145 -11.74 6.82 -15.02
N ARG A 146 -12.47 7.45 -14.09
CA ARG A 146 -13.01 6.76 -12.90
C ARG A 146 -14.50 6.55 -13.09
N ARG A 147 -14.94 5.30 -12.90
CA ARG A 147 -16.35 4.96 -12.99
C ARG A 147 -17.15 5.64 -11.88
N GLY A 148 -18.35 6.08 -12.18
CA GLY A 148 -19.26 6.67 -11.19
C GLY A 148 -18.96 8.12 -10.82
N LEU A 149 -17.95 8.76 -11.43
CA LEU A 149 -17.71 10.19 -11.26
C LEU A 149 -18.52 10.97 -12.27
N SER A 150 -19.27 11.96 -11.79
CA SER A 150 -19.93 12.93 -12.67
C SER A 150 -18.87 13.84 -13.27
N LEU A 151 -18.82 13.92 -14.58
CA LEU A 151 -18.06 14.95 -15.28
C LEU A 151 -18.76 16.29 -15.04
N ARG A 152 -18.08 17.15 -14.33
CA ARG A 152 -18.56 18.53 -14.11
C ARG A 152 -17.91 19.50 -15.08
#